data_e75ac1c0bf69e83908f7387fc488515c
#
_entry.id   e75ac1c0bf69e83908f7387fc488515c
#
_cell.length_a   1.000
_cell.length_b   1.000
_cell.length_c   1.000
_cell.angle_alpha   90.00
_cell.angle_beta   90.00
_cell.angle_gamma   90.00
#
_symmetry.space_group_name_H-M   'P 1'
#
loop_
_entity.id
_entity.type
_entity.pdbx_description
1 polymer ?
#
loop_
_entity_poly.entity_id
_entity_poly.type
_entity_poly.pdbx_seq_one_letter_code
_entity_poly.pdbx_strand_id
1 'polypeptide(L)'
;MTRKEFLSASAAFAAAPAFAGRPAEIRAVLLHMGMNMWGEWRAPEEPKIAGKRYTHDEIHFSEDVWKRTIGHAKKRGFNMVVMDLGEFVKYPSHPELAVKGSWSAERMQAEVKMLKAMGLEPIPKLNFSATHHMWLKEYGRMLSTRPYYQVCSDVLKDVSEMFGRPRFIHIGFDEETPNNQRKRAFVIARQDELWWHDLKWFVGVVEKLGSRAWMFSDYGWHHEGFTEKCPKSVLQSNWYYNEDAQGYDISKMKDWFKPKLRLFADLDKAGFDQVPCPSNWLSPKLKESGKKDNSDCAREVVKFCRANISPERLKGFMMASWTDCKGEWAFKFNCLGMDQLASAMEC
;
A
#
# COMPACT_ATOMS: atom_id res chain seq x y z
N MET A 1 31.41 -22.32 -20.48
CA MET A 1 31.30 -21.70 -19.15
C MET A 1 31.01 -22.79 -18.14
N THR A 2 31.92 -23.10 -17.28
CA THR A 2 31.86 -24.20 -16.32
C THR A 2 31.30 -23.70 -14.98
N ARG A 3 30.69 -24.60 -14.24
CA ARG A 3 30.04 -24.36 -12.93
C ARG A 3 30.93 -23.67 -11.87
N LYS A 4 32.21 -23.49 -12.13
CA LYS A 4 33.20 -22.85 -11.26
C LYS A 4 33.34 -21.33 -11.46
N GLU A 5 32.86 -20.77 -12.56
CA GLU A 5 32.98 -19.33 -12.85
C GLU A 5 31.82 -18.48 -12.25
N PHE A 6 30.83 -19.15 -11.65
CA PHE A 6 29.66 -18.50 -11.09
C PHE A 6 29.78 -18.13 -9.57
N LEU A 7 30.90 -18.50 -8.93
CA LEU A 7 31.05 -18.38 -7.46
C LEU A 7 32.08 -17.36 -6.98
N SER A 8 32.57 -16.46 -7.84
CA SER A 8 33.61 -15.49 -7.43
C SER A 8 33.24 -13.99 -7.66
N ALA A 9 31.99 -13.64 -7.58
CA ALA A 9 31.57 -12.23 -7.51
C ALA A 9 30.89 -11.96 -6.16
N SER A 10 31.63 -12.08 -5.06
CA SER A 10 31.26 -11.46 -3.79
C SER A 10 31.48 -9.96 -3.90
N ALA A 11 30.50 -9.24 -4.42
CA ALA A 11 30.47 -7.79 -4.35
C ALA A 11 30.27 -7.40 -2.89
N ALA A 12 31.27 -6.76 -2.31
CA ALA A 12 31.19 -6.12 -0.99
C ALA A 12 30.03 -5.11 -1.03
N PHE A 13 28.96 -5.40 -0.29
CA PHE A 13 27.92 -4.44 0.00
C PHE A 13 28.56 -3.31 0.81
N ALA A 14 28.74 -2.15 0.20
CA ALA A 14 29.01 -0.93 0.94
C ALA A 14 27.82 -0.68 1.87
N ALA A 15 28.01 -0.84 3.16
CA ALA A 15 27.03 -0.50 4.18
C ALA A 15 26.63 0.95 3.98
N ALA A 16 25.33 1.20 3.84
CA ALA A 16 24.80 2.54 3.90
C ALA A 16 25.23 3.18 5.24
N PRO A 17 25.53 4.49 5.28
CA PRO A 17 25.98 5.13 6.52
C PRO A 17 24.92 4.92 7.59
N ALA A 18 25.34 4.31 8.71
CA ALA A 18 24.53 4.18 9.90
C ALA A 18 24.19 5.58 10.40
N PHE A 19 22.94 6.00 10.26
CA PHE A 19 22.43 7.15 10.98
C PHE A 19 22.53 6.84 12.47
N ALA A 20 23.45 7.50 13.16
CA ALA A 20 23.60 7.43 14.61
C ALA A 20 22.39 8.15 15.25
N GLY A 21 21.36 7.36 15.57
CA GLY A 21 20.11 7.78 16.21
C GLY A 21 19.02 6.75 15.93
N ARG A 22 18.10 6.53 16.88
CA ARG A 22 16.89 5.74 16.60
C ARG A 22 16.20 6.37 15.40
N PRO A 23 15.87 5.63 14.32
CA PRO A 23 15.16 6.23 13.18
C PRO A 23 13.90 6.90 13.70
N ALA A 24 13.62 8.13 13.21
CA ALA A 24 12.39 8.83 13.60
C ALA A 24 11.17 7.95 13.33
N GLU A 25 10.21 7.94 14.28
CA GLU A 25 8.96 7.22 14.16
C GLU A 25 8.28 7.58 12.83
N ILE A 26 7.85 6.58 12.06
CA ILE A 26 7.17 6.80 10.79
C ILE A 26 5.78 7.39 11.05
N ARG A 27 5.54 8.59 10.49
CA ARG A 27 4.23 9.26 10.44
C ARG A 27 3.86 9.39 8.98
N ALA A 28 3.26 8.32 8.44
CA ALA A 28 2.96 8.23 7.01
C ALA A 28 1.51 8.54 6.70
N VAL A 29 1.27 9.16 5.55
CA VAL A 29 -0.04 9.23 4.92
C VAL A 29 0.00 8.53 3.57
N LEU A 30 -1.00 7.67 3.29
CA LEU A 30 -1.20 7.07 1.99
C LEU A 30 -2.20 7.91 1.20
N LEU A 31 -1.79 8.36 0.02
CA LEU A 31 -2.60 9.19 -0.87
C LEU A 31 -2.73 8.52 -2.25
N HIS A 32 -3.97 8.37 -2.71
CA HIS A 32 -4.23 7.81 -4.02
C HIS A 32 -4.07 8.87 -5.11
N MET A 33 -3.13 8.63 -6.01
CA MET A 33 -2.94 9.40 -7.24
C MET A 33 -3.62 8.69 -8.42
N GLY A 34 -3.46 7.36 -8.53
CA GLY A 34 -4.21 6.49 -9.43
C GLY A 34 -5.47 5.91 -8.78
N MET A 35 -6.53 5.67 -9.57
CA MET A 35 -7.83 5.20 -9.09
C MET A 35 -8.31 3.93 -9.82
N ASN A 36 -7.57 3.45 -10.83
CA ASN A 36 -7.97 2.33 -11.66
C ASN A 36 -7.83 0.97 -10.98
N MET A 37 -7.16 0.92 -9.83
CA MET A 37 -7.01 -0.32 -9.06
C MET A 37 -8.34 -0.98 -8.68
N TRP A 38 -9.41 -0.20 -8.50
CA TRP A 38 -10.73 -0.72 -8.11
C TRP A 38 -11.70 -0.95 -9.29
N GLY A 39 -11.28 -0.65 -10.52
CA GLY A 39 -12.08 -0.87 -11.73
C GLY A 39 -11.76 -2.20 -12.39
N GLU A 40 -12.63 -2.62 -13.32
CA GLU A 40 -12.36 -3.66 -14.29
C GLU A 40 -11.74 -3.04 -15.54
N TRP A 41 -10.59 -3.50 -15.97
CA TRP A 41 -10.08 -3.13 -17.27
C TRP A 41 -10.89 -3.84 -18.37
N ARG A 42 -11.12 -3.14 -19.46
CA ARG A 42 -11.88 -3.61 -20.61
C ARG A 42 -11.17 -3.19 -21.89
N ALA A 43 -10.96 -4.11 -22.81
CA ALA A 43 -10.49 -3.75 -24.14
C ALA A 43 -11.53 -2.85 -24.86
N PRO A 44 -11.12 -1.93 -25.72
CA PRO A 44 -12.02 -0.99 -26.39
C PRO A 44 -13.19 -1.67 -27.11
N GLU A 45 -12.96 -2.83 -27.73
CA GLU A 45 -13.93 -3.63 -28.47
C GLU A 45 -14.88 -4.47 -27.59
N GLU A 46 -14.55 -4.69 -26.32
CA GLU A 46 -15.40 -5.45 -25.41
C GLU A 46 -16.63 -4.62 -24.99
N PRO A 47 -17.83 -5.21 -24.92
CA PRO A 47 -19.02 -4.49 -24.44
C PRO A 47 -18.92 -4.23 -22.92
N LYS A 48 -19.48 -3.09 -22.48
CA LYS A 48 -19.67 -2.83 -21.05
C LYS A 48 -20.80 -3.69 -20.49
N ILE A 49 -20.52 -4.39 -19.41
CA ILE A 49 -21.51 -5.19 -18.67
C ILE A 49 -22.17 -4.31 -17.61
N ALA A 50 -23.50 -4.30 -17.59
CA ALA A 50 -24.26 -3.51 -16.63
C ALA A 50 -23.91 -3.88 -15.18
N GLY A 51 -23.84 -2.87 -14.30
CA GLY A 51 -23.50 -3.06 -12.87
C GLY A 51 -22.02 -3.31 -12.56
N LYS A 52 -21.13 -3.34 -13.58
CA LYS A 52 -19.68 -3.43 -13.35
C LYS A 52 -19.04 -2.05 -13.29
N ARG A 53 -18.02 -1.92 -12.44
CA ARG A 53 -17.19 -0.71 -12.34
C ARG A 53 -15.97 -0.87 -13.24
N TYR A 54 -15.75 0.09 -14.13
CA TYR A 54 -14.61 0.06 -15.06
C TYR A 54 -13.54 1.08 -14.68
N THR A 55 -12.34 0.87 -15.21
CA THR A 55 -11.22 1.81 -15.16
C THR A 55 -11.55 3.12 -15.89
N HIS A 56 -10.89 4.19 -15.50
CA HIS A 56 -10.99 5.52 -16.11
C HIS A 56 -9.95 5.68 -17.22
N ASP A 57 -10.30 6.45 -18.26
CA ASP A 57 -9.41 6.78 -19.39
C ASP A 57 -8.60 8.07 -19.15
N GLU A 58 -8.81 8.73 -18.01
CA GLU A 58 -8.04 9.90 -17.55
C GLU A 58 -7.82 9.85 -16.04
N ILE A 59 -6.78 10.56 -15.56
CA ILE A 59 -6.48 10.62 -14.14
C ILE A 59 -7.59 11.33 -13.36
N HIS A 60 -7.89 10.83 -12.18
CA HIS A 60 -8.88 11.42 -11.27
C HIS A 60 -8.16 12.22 -10.18
N PHE A 61 -7.60 13.38 -10.56
CA PHE A 61 -6.63 14.10 -9.74
C PHE A 61 -6.72 15.63 -9.93
N SER A 62 -6.34 16.40 -8.90
CA SER A 62 -6.20 17.85 -8.94
C SER A 62 -4.87 18.25 -8.29
N GLU A 63 -4.02 18.96 -9.04
CA GLU A 63 -2.75 19.46 -8.51
C GLU A 63 -2.93 20.43 -7.33
N ASP A 64 -3.99 21.24 -7.33
CA ASP A 64 -4.30 22.13 -6.22
C ASP A 64 -4.62 21.34 -4.95
N VAL A 65 -5.52 20.36 -5.06
CA VAL A 65 -5.88 19.47 -3.93
C VAL A 65 -4.65 18.73 -3.42
N TRP A 66 -3.81 18.22 -4.32
CA TRP A 66 -2.55 17.56 -3.96
C TRP A 66 -1.63 18.47 -3.16
N LYS A 67 -1.30 19.66 -3.69
CA LYS A 67 -0.40 20.62 -3.03
C LYS A 67 -0.90 21.04 -1.65
N ARG A 68 -2.19 21.29 -1.52
CA ARG A 68 -2.83 21.64 -0.25
C ARG A 68 -2.78 20.47 0.73
N THR A 69 -3.03 19.23 0.27
CA THR A 69 -2.97 18.02 1.09
C THR A 69 -1.54 17.75 1.59
N ILE A 70 -0.53 17.88 0.73
CA ILE A 70 0.89 17.78 1.11
C ILE A 70 1.29 18.87 2.11
N GLY A 71 0.85 20.13 1.88
CA GLY A 71 1.06 21.21 2.83
C GLY A 71 0.46 20.93 4.21
N HIS A 72 -0.72 20.35 4.26
CA HIS A 72 -1.37 19.93 5.49
C HIS A 72 -0.61 18.78 6.18
N ALA A 73 -0.19 17.76 5.44
CA ALA A 73 0.62 16.66 5.97
C ALA A 73 1.88 17.19 6.67
N LYS A 74 2.62 18.09 6.00
CA LYS A 74 3.82 18.73 6.58
C LYS A 74 3.49 19.51 7.86
N LYS A 75 2.41 20.32 7.85
CA LYS A 75 1.96 21.11 9.01
C LYS A 75 1.60 20.22 10.21
N ARG A 76 1.07 19.01 9.97
CA ARG A 76 0.68 18.05 11.00
C ARG A 76 1.81 17.11 11.44
N GLY A 77 3.05 17.36 11.01
CA GLY A 77 4.23 16.61 11.46
C GLY A 77 4.39 15.23 10.80
N PHE A 78 3.72 14.98 9.66
CA PHE A 78 4.02 13.81 8.85
C PHE A 78 5.43 13.92 8.26
N ASN A 79 6.09 12.79 8.15
CA ASN A 79 7.45 12.70 7.61
C ASN A 79 7.55 11.76 6.39
N MET A 80 6.43 11.14 5.99
CA MET A 80 6.38 10.20 4.88
C MET A 80 5.05 10.30 4.13
N VAL A 81 5.12 10.22 2.79
CA VAL A 81 3.96 10.14 1.90
C VAL A 81 4.06 8.87 1.07
N VAL A 82 3.12 7.95 1.27
CA VAL A 82 2.98 6.74 0.44
C VAL A 82 2.09 7.10 -0.75
N MET A 83 2.67 7.14 -1.93
CA MET A 83 2.05 7.60 -3.17
C MET A 83 1.53 6.39 -3.95
N ASP A 84 0.21 6.20 -3.99
CA ASP A 84 -0.42 5.10 -4.72
C ASP A 84 -0.58 5.47 -6.19
N LEU A 85 0.30 4.94 -7.03
CA LEU A 85 0.56 5.45 -8.37
C LEU A 85 -0.38 4.84 -9.44
N GLY A 86 -0.41 3.52 -9.55
CA GLY A 86 -1.19 2.85 -10.60
C GLY A 86 -0.96 3.45 -11.98
N GLU A 87 -2.05 3.81 -12.68
CA GLU A 87 -2.06 4.44 -14.00
C GLU A 87 -1.64 5.91 -14.01
N PHE A 88 -1.36 6.49 -12.86
CA PHE A 88 -1.05 7.92 -12.73
C PHE A 88 0.27 8.32 -13.41
N VAL A 89 1.18 7.39 -13.59
CA VAL A 89 2.51 7.62 -14.17
C VAL A 89 2.62 6.95 -15.53
N LYS A 90 3.22 7.67 -16.47
CA LYS A 90 3.67 7.10 -17.75
C LYS A 90 5.02 6.43 -17.54
N TYR A 91 5.00 5.12 -17.31
CA TYR A 91 6.21 4.33 -17.14
C TYR A 91 7.01 4.29 -18.43
N PRO A 92 8.32 4.58 -18.43
CA PRO A 92 9.16 4.54 -19.64
C PRO A 92 9.15 3.19 -20.33
N SER A 93 9.18 2.09 -19.56
CA SER A 93 9.15 0.72 -20.10
C SER A 93 7.78 0.29 -20.63
N HIS A 94 6.68 0.85 -20.08
CA HIS A 94 5.29 0.48 -20.38
C HIS A 94 4.39 1.70 -20.50
N PRO A 95 4.61 2.55 -21.53
CA PRO A 95 3.81 3.78 -21.72
C PRO A 95 2.33 3.50 -21.99
N GLU A 96 1.96 2.30 -22.44
CA GLU A 96 0.59 1.85 -22.69
C GLU A 96 -0.25 1.76 -21.40
N LEU A 97 0.36 1.66 -20.23
CA LEU A 97 -0.35 1.65 -18.96
C LEU A 97 -0.94 3.02 -18.60
N ALA A 98 -0.35 4.09 -19.13
CA ALA A 98 -0.80 5.45 -18.88
C ALA A 98 -2.22 5.70 -19.41
N VAL A 99 -2.87 6.70 -18.80
CA VAL A 99 -4.14 7.28 -19.25
C VAL A 99 -3.95 8.76 -19.52
N LYS A 100 -4.98 9.42 -20.06
CA LYS A 100 -4.90 10.86 -20.32
C LYS A 100 -4.57 11.63 -19.02
N GLY A 101 -3.57 12.50 -19.09
CA GLY A 101 -3.12 13.32 -17.97
C GLY A 101 -2.10 12.64 -17.03
N SER A 102 -1.74 11.36 -17.24
CA SER A 102 -0.67 10.69 -16.48
C SER A 102 0.63 11.51 -16.53
N TRP A 103 1.30 11.62 -15.39
CA TRP A 103 2.55 12.37 -15.29
C TRP A 103 3.70 11.64 -15.98
N SER A 104 4.58 12.40 -16.65
CA SER A 104 5.84 11.83 -17.16
C SER A 104 6.78 11.43 -16.01
N ALA A 105 7.78 10.60 -16.32
CA ALA A 105 8.83 10.22 -15.36
C ALA A 105 9.55 11.44 -14.79
N GLU A 106 9.88 12.43 -15.63
CA GLU A 106 10.56 13.67 -15.24
C GLU A 106 9.67 14.50 -14.30
N ARG A 107 8.35 14.60 -14.59
CA ARG A 107 7.40 15.29 -13.71
C ARG A 107 7.32 14.61 -12.34
N MET A 108 7.29 13.26 -12.30
CA MET A 108 7.30 12.50 -11.06
C MET A 108 8.61 12.70 -10.29
N GLN A 109 9.76 12.66 -10.96
CA GLN A 109 11.06 12.94 -10.34
C GLN A 109 11.12 14.33 -9.72
N ALA A 110 10.57 15.34 -10.41
CA ALA A 110 10.49 16.71 -9.87
C ALA A 110 9.64 16.77 -8.60
N GLU A 111 8.50 16.05 -8.57
CA GLU A 111 7.64 15.96 -7.40
C GLU A 111 8.33 15.26 -6.22
N VAL A 112 8.99 14.12 -6.48
CA VAL A 112 9.80 13.40 -5.49
C VAL A 112 10.87 14.29 -4.88
N LYS A 113 11.57 15.09 -5.71
CA LYS A 113 12.57 16.05 -5.24
C LYS A 113 11.95 17.14 -4.35
N MET A 114 10.79 17.66 -4.75
CA MET A 114 10.05 18.66 -3.99
C MET A 114 9.63 18.13 -2.63
N LEU A 115 9.04 16.93 -2.56
CA LEU A 115 8.65 16.30 -1.29
C LEU A 115 9.84 16.08 -0.36
N LYS A 116 10.98 15.60 -0.88
CA LYS A 116 12.22 15.45 -0.11
C LYS A 116 12.73 16.78 0.43
N ALA A 117 12.66 17.84 -0.37
CA ALA A 117 13.05 19.19 0.07
C ALA A 117 12.14 19.74 1.19
N MET A 118 10.87 19.30 1.22
CA MET A 118 9.94 19.61 2.32
C MET A 118 10.19 18.75 3.57
N GLY A 119 11.12 17.79 3.53
CA GLY A 119 11.37 16.82 4.63
C GLY A 119 10.28 15.76 4.72
N LEU A 120 9.60 15.46 3.61
CA LEU A 120 8.68 14.34 3.44
C LEU A 120 9.36 13.25 2.63
N GLU A 121 9.43 12.02 3.16
CA GLU A 121 9.96 10.88 2.43
C GLU A 121 8.88 10.32 1.49
N PRO A 122 9.04 10.44 0.16
CA PRO A 122 8.09 9.87 -0.79
C PRO A 122 8.36 8.38 -0.96
N ILE A 123 7.34 7.56 -0.75
CA ILE A 123 7.37 6.11 -0.93
C ILE A 123 6.39 5.74 -2.04
N PRO A 124 6.85 5.08 -3.11
CA PRO A 124 5.96 4.62 -4.15
C PRO A 124 5.14 3.41 -3.68
N LYS A 125 3.86 3.39 -4.04
CA LYS A 125 2.99 2.22 -3.91
C LYS A 125 2.48 1.82 -5.29
N LEU A 126 2.64 0.54 -5.59
CA LEU A 126 2.02 -0.15 -6.72
C LEU A 126 1.27 -1.34 -6.17
N ASN A 127 -0.05 -1.39 -6.34
CA ASN A 127 -0.82 -2.50 -5.80
C ASN A 127 -0.85 -3.67 -6.77
N PHE A 128 -0.23 -4.79 -6.39
CA PHE A 128 -0.15 -6.02 -7.17
C PHE A 128 -1.09 -7.13 -6.65
N SER A 129 -1.99 -6.81 -5.71
CA SER A 129 -3.09 -7.72 -5.39
C SER A 129 -3.97 -7.94 -6.62
N ALA A 130 -4.42 -9.16 -6.88
CA ALA A 130 -5.35 -9.45 -7.98
C ALA A 130 -6.68 -8.67 -7.84
N THR A 131 -7.01 -8.20 -6.64
CA THR A 131 -8.15 -7.30 -6.42
C THR A 131 -7.88 -5.86 -6.86
N HIS A 132 -6.63 -5.41 -6.88
CA HIS A 132 -6.25 -4.00 -7.06
C HIS A 132 -5.26 -3.72 -8.20
N HIS A 133 -5.02 -4.68 -9.10
CA HIS A 133 -4.00 -4.55 -10.15
C HIS A 133 -4.55 -4.18 -11.55
N MET A 134 -5.82 -3.79 -11.69
CA MET A 134 -6.41 -3.50 -13.00
C MET A 134 -5.86 -2.24 -13.69
N TRP A 135 -5.07 -1.44 -12.99
CA TRP A 135 -4.23 -0.40 -13.57
C TRP A 135 -3.18 -0.96 -14.55
N LEU A 136 -2.83 -2.25 -14.42
CA LEU A 136 -1.98 -2.99 -15.36
C LEU A 136 -2.69 -3.35 -16.66
N LYS A 137 -3.96 -2.93 -16.83
CA LYS A 137 -4.78 -3.20 -18.02
C LYS A 137 -4.85 -4.70 -18.35
N GLU A 138 -4.53 -5.09 -19.60
CA GLU A 138 -4.55 -6.49 -20.04
C GLU A 138 -3.63 -7.41 -19.23
N TYR A 139 -2.50 -6.89 -18.77
CA TYR A 139 -1.57 -7.67 -17.94
C TYR A 139 -2.16 -8.09 -16.60
N GLY A 140 -3.12 -7.32 -16.07
CA GLY A 140 -3.88 -7.71 -14.87
C GLY A 140 -4.71 -8.98 -15.09
N ARG A 141 -5.07 -9.31 -16.33
CA ARG A 141 -5.74 -10.58 -16.68
C ARG A 141 -4.76 -11.75 -16.89
N MET A 142 -3.47 -11.48 -16.94
CA MET A 142 -2.40 -12.47 -17.17
C MET A 142 -1.66 -12.85 -15.87
N LEU A 143 -2.35 -12.79 -14.73
CA LEU A 143 -1.79 -13.00 -13.40
C LEU A 143 -0.88 -14.24 -13.36
N SER A 144 0.30 -14.10 -12.73
CA SER A 144 1.28 -15.17 -12.51
C SER A 144 1.82 -15.82 -13.80
N THR A 145 1.72 -15.13 -14.94
CA THR A 145 2.33 -15.55 -16.21
C THR A 145 3.64 -14.83 -16.48
N ARG A 146 4.44 -15.33 -17.43
CA ARG A 146 5.68 -14.68 -17.83
C ARG A 146 5.51 -13.21 -18.27
N PRO A 147 4.51 -12.84 -19.11
CA PRO A 147 4.27 -11.44 -19.46
C PRO A 147 3.91 -10.58 -18.23
N TYR A 148 3.10 -11.11 -17.29
CA TYR A 148 2.77 -10.41 -16.05
C TYR A 148 4.01 -10.11 -15.21
N TYR A 149 4.88 -11.10 -14.98
CA TYR A 149 6.11 -10.87 -14.22
C TYR A 149 7.04 -9.88 -14.93
N GLN A 150 7.11 -9.92 -16.26
CA GLN A 150 7.96 -8.99 -17.01
C GLN A 150 7.48 -7.55 -16.79
N VAL A 151 6.21 -7.24 -17.03
CA VAL A 151 5.68 -5.89 -16.85
C VAL A 151 5.81 -5.43 -15.40
N CYS A 152 5.54 -6.30 -14.43
CA CYS A 152 5.68 -5.95 -13.01
C CYS A 152 7.13 -5.62 -12.63
N SER A 153 8.10 -6.40 -13.12
CA SER A 153 9.52 -6.14 -12.90
C SER A 153 9.95 -4.81 -13.52
N ASP A 154 9.53 -4.54 -14.74
CA ASP A 154 9.90 -3.33 -15.49
C ASP A 154 9.33 -2.07 -14.83
N VAL A 155 8.05 -2.06 -14.44
CA VAL A 155 7.46 -0.91 -13.75
C VAL A 155 8.04 -0.70 -12.34
N LEU A 156 8.42 -1.76 -11.62
CA LEU A 156 9.12 -1.64 -10.34
C LEU A 156 10.49 -0.99 -10.51
N LYS A 157 11.22 -1.34 -11.58
CA LYS A 157 12.49 -0.71 -11.94
C LYS A 157 12.31 0.77 -12.27
N ASP A 158 11.36 1.10 -13.16
CA ASP A 158 11.06 2.49 -13.53
C ASP A 158 10.73 3.34 -12.28
N VAL A 159 9.91 2.81 -11.38
CA VAL A 159 9.52 3.49 -10.15
C VAL A 159 10.71 3.64 -9.20
N SER A 160 11.54 2.61 -9.05
CA SER A 160 12.76 2.70 -8.24
C SER A 160 13.70 3.82 -8.75
N GLU A 161 13.85 3.94 -10.07
CA GLU A 161 14.65 5.00 -10.70
C GLU A 161 14.02 6.37 -10.52
N MET A 162 12.71 6.52 -10.76
CA MET A 162 11.98 7.80 -10.56
C MET A 162 12.05 8.31 -9.13
N PHE A 163 12.01 7.42 -8.13
CA PHE A 163 12.07 7.79 -6.71
C PHE A 163 13.50 7.86 -6.17
N GLY A 164 14.52 7.55 -7.00
CA GLY A 164 15.93 7.59 -6.64
C GLY A 164 16.29 6.52 -5.60
N ARG A 165 15.90 5.29 -5.86
CA ARG A 165 16.07 4.12 -4.99
C ARG A 165 15.49 4.35 -3.60
N PRO A 166 14.16 4.39 -3.47
CA PRO A 166 13.48 4.67 -2.21
C PRO A 166 13.79 3.57 -1.18
N ARG A 167 13.76 3.92 0.11
CA ARG A 167 13.98 2.96 1.20
C ARG A 167 12.95 1.82 1.18
N PHE A 168 11.71 2.13 0.83
CA PHE A 168 10.60 1.18 0.72
C PHE A 168 9.92 1.27 -0.65
N ILE A 169 9.36 0.15 -1.10
CA ILE A 169 8.34 0.10 -2.15
C ILE A 169 7.16 -0.67 -1.59
N HIS A 170 5.98 -0.04 -1.55
CA HIS A 170 4.76 -0.68 -1.09
C HIS A 170 4.10 -1.44 -2.23
N ILE A 171 3.97 -2.76 -2.09
CA ILE A 171 3.50 -3.66 -3.15
C ILE A 171 2.01 -4.02 -3.05
N GLY A 172 1.28 -3.50 -2.05
CA GLY A 172 -0.14 -3.78 -1.82
C GLY A 172 -0.37 -5.16 -1.22
N PHE A 173 -0.84 -6.11 -2.02
CA PHE A 173 -1.14 -7.51 -1.66
C PHE A 173 -2.33 -7.70 -0.71
N ASP A 174 -3.24 -6.71 -0.66
CA ASP A 174 -4.43 -6.70 0.18
C ASP A 174 -5.68 -7.20 -0.55
N GLU A 175 -6.62 -7.72 0.25
CA GLU A 175 -7.99 -8.04 -0.16
C GLU A 175 -8.12 -9.03 -1.34
N GLU A 176 -7.16 -9.91 -1.56
CA GLU A 176 -7.18 -10.87 -2.67
C GLU A 176 -8.18 -12.00 -2.44
N THR A 177 -9.46 -11.67 -2.57
CA THR A 177 -10.57 -12.60 -2.38
C THR A 177 -11.60 -12.51 -3.52
N PRO A 178 -12.31 -13.61 -3.83
CA PRO A 178 -13.41 -13.58 -4.80
C PRO A 178 -14.51 -12.59 -4.42
N ASN A 179 -14.79 -12.42 -3.13
CA ASN A 179 -15.82 -11.50 -2.66
C ASN A 179 -15.49 -10.03 -2.97
N ASN A 180 -14.20 -9.63 -2.86
CA ASN A 180 -13.78 -8.27 -3.19
C ASN A 180 -13.82 -8.01 -4.71
N GLN A 181 -13.76 -9.04 -5.53
CA GLN A 181 -13.87 -8.98 -6.99
C GLN A 181 -15.29 -9.18 -7.53
N ARG A 182 -16.32 -9.34 -6.69
CA ARG A 182 -17.71 -9.65 -7.12
C ARG A 182 -18.31 -8.65 -8.12
N LYS A 183 -17.80 -7.42 -8.16
CA LYS A 183 -18.24 -6.39 -9.11
C LYS A 183 -17.45 -6.38 -10.43
N ARG A 184 -16.47 -7.27 -10.58
CA ARG A 184 -15.69 -7.43 -11.81
C ARG A 184 -16.36 -8.44 -12.74
N ALA A 185 -16.02 -8.38 -14.04
CA ALA A 185 -16.45 -9.36 -15.02
C ALA A 185 -15.74 -10.71 -14.82
N PHE A 186 -14.48 -10.64 -14.37
CA PHE A 186 -13.64 -11.83 -14.14
C PHE A 186 -13.15 -11.82 -12.70
N VAL A 187 -13.14 -12.99 -12.08
CA VAL A 187 -12.52 -13.21 -10.76
C VAL A 187 -11.20 -13.93 -10.99
N ILE A 188 -10.12 -13.28 -10.60
CA ILE A 188 -8.77 -13.82 -10.72
C ILE A 188 -8.15 -13.72 -9.32
N ALA A 189 -7.69 -14.82 -8.76
CA ALA A 189 -7.03 -14.86 -7.46
C ALA A 189 -5.93 -15.92 -7.47
N ARG A 190 -4.83 -15.60 -6.84
CA ARG A 190 -3.80 -16.58 -6.51
C ARG A 190 -4.24 -17.36 -5.29
N GLN A 191 -3.92 -18.62 -5.24
CA GLN A 191 -4.25 -19.46 -4.10
C GLN A 191 -3.04 -20.26 -3.62
N ASP A 192 -3.00 -20.55 -2.34
CA ASP A 192 -2.03 -21.42 -1.70
C ASP A 192 -0.57 -21.10 -2.08
N GLU A 193 0.15 -22.07 -2.58
CA GLU A 193 1.58 -21.93 -2.90
C GLU A 193 1.86 -20.94 -4.04
N LEU A 194 0.89 -20.69 -4.94
CA LEU A 194 1.05 -19.68 -6.00
C LEU A 194 1.09 -18.26 -5.42
N TRP A 195 0.27 -17.98 -4.39
CA TRP A 195 0.30 -16.70 -3.70
C TRP A 195 1.65 -16.46 -3.03
N TRP A 196 2.19 -17.49 -2.34
CA TRP A 196 3.50 -17.44 -1.69
C TRP A 196 4.66 -17.32 -2.68
N HIS A 197 4.56 -18.02 -3.82
CA HIS A 197 5.53 -17.91 -4.90
C HIS A 197 5.61 -16.47 -5.41
N ASP A 198 4.46 -15.86 -5.71
CA ASP A 198 4.39 -14.52 -6.24
C ASP A 198 4.85 -13.48 -5.22
N LEU A 199 4.41 -13.57 -3.97
CA LEU A 199 4.89 -12.69 -2.92
C LEU A 199 6.41 -12.71 -2.83
N LYS A 200 7.02 -13.89 -2.75
CA LYS A 200 8.48 -14.04 -2.66
C LYS A 200 9.18 -13.49 -3.91
N TRP A 201 8.57 -13.67 -5.08
CA TRP A 201 9.10 -13.12 -6.32
C TRP A 201 9.09 -11.58 -6.29
N PHE A 202 7.98 -10.94 -5.92
CA PHE A 202 7.90 -9.48 -5.79
C PHE A 202 8.88 -8.93 -4.76
N VAL A 203 8.98 -9.56 -3.59
CA VAL A 203 9.95 -9.20 -2.54
C VAL A 203 11.36 -9.26 -3.11
N GLY A 204 11.71 -10.35 -3.80
CA GLY A 204 13.03 -10.50 -4.39
C GLY A 204 13.34 -9.47 -5.49
N VAL A 205 12.36 -9.04 -6.28
CA VAL A 205 12.54 -7.95 -7.26
C VAL A 205 12.81 -6.62 -6.54
N VAL A 206 12.02 -6.29 -5.53
CA VAL A 206 12.19 -5.04 -4.76
C VAL A 206 13.54 -5.00 -4.04
N GLU A 207 13.96 -6.11 -3.45
CA GLU A 207 15.27 -6.20 -2.77
C GLU A 207 16.45 -6.08 -3.73
N LYS A 208 16.37 -6.66 -4.93
CA LYS A 208 17.38 -6.48 -5.99
C LYS A 208 17.51 -5.02 -6.44
N LEU A 209 16.45 -4.23 -6.34
CA LEU A 209 16.47 -2.80 -6.62
C LEU A 209 17.06 -1.96 -5.47
N GLY A 210 17.42 -2.60 -4.35
CA GLY A 210 17.99 -1.94 -3.17
C GLY A 210 16.95 -1.33 -2.23
N SER A 211 15.68 -1.69 -2.38
CA SER A 211 14.57 -1.24 -1.53
C SER A 211 14.09 -2.39 -0.64
N ARG A 212 13.34 -2.07 0.42
CA ARG A 212 12.63 -3.03 1.25
C ARG A 212 11.17 -3.09 0.83
N ALA A 213 10.61 -4.29 0.65
CA ALA A 213 9.21 -4.45 0.35
C ALA A 213 8.34 -4.10 1.57
N TRP A 214 7.21 -3.42 1.31
CA TRP A 214 6.18 -3.08 2.28
C TRP A 214 4.83 -3.56 1.76
N MET A 215 4.00 -4.21 2.60
CA MET A 215 2.72 -4.75 2.16
C MET A 215 1.63 -4.62 3.22
N PHE A 216 0.37 -4.78 2.82
CA PHE A 216 -0.72 -5.04 3.73
C PHE A 216 -0.75 -6.52 4.13
N SER A 217 -1.10 -6.80 5.39
CA SER A 217 -0.90 -8.10 6.02
C SER A 217 -2.16 -8.95 6.12
N ASP A 218 -3.28 -8.49 5.57
CA ASP A 218 -4.61 -9.08 5.78
C ASP A 218 -4.76 -10.52 5.26
N TYR A 219 -3.88 -10.98 4.35
CA TYR A 219 -3.80 -12.40 3.99
C TYR A 219 -3.56 -13.29 5.23
N GLY A 220 -2.83 -12.78 6.22
CA GLY A 220 -2.58 -13.47 7.49
C GLY A 220 -3.80 -13.62 8.40
N TRP A 221 -4.93 -12.97 8.11
CA TRP A 221 -6.13 -13.12 8.94
C TRP A 221 -6.75 -14.52 8.86
N HIS A 222 -6.61 -15.18 7.72
CA HIS A 222 -7.31 -16.43 7.42
C HIS A 222 -6.41 -17.50 6.80
N HIS A 223 -5.09 -17.27 6.77
CA HIS A 223 -4.13 -18.22 6.20
C HIS A 223 -3.10 -18.60 7.26
N GLU A 224 -3.23 -19.82 7.77
CA GLU A 224 -2.27 -20.43 8.68
C GLU A 224 -0.86 -20.46 8.07
N GLY A 225 0.16 -20.30 8.90
CA GLY A 225 1.55 -20.27 8.44
C GLY A 225 1.98 -18.96 7.78
N PHE A 226 1.17 -17.87 7.85
CA PHE A 226 1.56 -16.58 7.31
C PHE A 226 2.88 -16.07 7.91
N THR A 227 2.99 -16.14 9.22
CA THR A 227 4.18 -15.66 9.95
C THR A 227 5.43 -16.49 9.68
N GLU A 228 5.27 -17.77 9.32
CA GLU A 228 6.38 -18.68 8.98
C GLU A 228 6.81 -18.52 7.50
N LYS A 229 5.86 -18.39 6.58
CA LYS A 229 6.11 -18.38 5.14
C LYS A 229 6.50 -17.01 4.58
N CYS A 230 6.01 -15.92 5.19
CA CYS A 230 6.30 -14.56 4.77
C CYS A 230 7.78 -14.21 5.02
N PRO A 231 8.51 -13.63 4.05
CA PRO A 231 9.90 -13.20 4.25
C PRO A 231 10.00 -12.16 5.37
N LYS A 232 10.92 -12.36 6.32
CA LYS A 232 11.10 -11.49 7.50
C LYS A 232 11.57 -10.07 7.15
N SER A 233 12.11 -9.89 5.97
CA SER A 233 12.49 -8.58 5.43
C SER A 233 11.31 -7.66 5.15
N VAL A 234 10.10 -8.20 4.94
CA VAL A 234 8.92 -7.42 4.54
C VAL A 234 8.40 -6.57 5.70
N LEU A 235 8.22 -5.28 5.45
CA LEU A 235 7.54 -4.36 6.37
C LEU A 235 6.03 -4.60 6.29
N GLN A 236 5.37 -4.77 7.44
CA GLN A 236 3.97 -5.17 7.53
C GLN A 236 3.06 -4.01 7.90
N SER A 237 1.94 -3.85 7.18
CA SER A 237 0.83 -2.98 7.56
C SER A 237 -0.43 -3.79 7.78
N ASN A 238 -0.64 -4.24 9.01
CA ASN A 238 -1.94 -4.76 9.38
C ASN A 238 -2.93 -3.61 9.62
N TRP A 239 -4.23 -3.88 9.39
CA TRP A 239 -5.27 -2.89 9.50
C TRP A 239 -6.55 -3.44 10.12
N TYR A 240 -7.27 -2.58 10.83
CA TYR A 240 -8.63 -2.81 11.31
C TYR A 240 -9.31 -1.45 11.50
N TYR A 241 -10.51 -1.28 10.95
CA TYR A 241 -11.20 0.01 10.91
C TYR A 241 -12.40 0.06 11.84
N ASN A 242 -12.34 -0.66 12.96
CA ASN A 242 -13.39 -0.70 13.99
C ASN A 242 -14.75 -1.17 13.42
N GLU A 243 -14.74 -2.19 12.54
CA GLU A 243 -15.86 -2.58 11.69
C GLU A 243 -17.01 -3.27 12.44
N ASP A 244 -16.76 -3.83 13.65
CA ASP A 244 -17.77 -4.58 14.38
C ASP A 244 -18.41 -3.79 15.54
N ALA A 245 -18.08 -2.51 15.64
CA ALA A 245 -18.60 -1.58 16.67
C ALA A 245 -18.30 -1.98 18.15
N GLN A 246 -17.53 -3.08 18.38
CA GLN A 246 -17.09 -3.52 19.72
C GLN A 246 -15.73 -2.92 20.09
N GLY A 247 -15.19 -2.08 19.23
CA GLY A 247 -13.88 -1.48 19.42
C GLY A 247 -12.76 -2.51 19.32
N TYR A 248 -11.76 -2.42 20.21
CA TYR A 248 -10.55 -3.23 20.19
C TYR A 248 -10.49 -4.25 21.34
N ASP A 249 -11.62 -4.58 21.94
CA ASP A 249 -11.74 -5.65 22.94
C ASP A 249 -11.98 -7.01 22.26
N ILE A 250 -10.89 -7.76 22.03
CA ILE A 250 -10.93 -9.06 21.34
C ILE A 250 -11.92 -10.03 22.01
N SER A 251 -12.15 -9.93 23.34
CA SER A 251 -13.06 -10.85 24.03
C SER A 251 -14.50 -10.67 23.64
N LYS A 252 -14.89 -9.46 23.24
CA LYS A 252 -16.25 -9.07 22.86
C LYS A 252 -16.49 -9.12 21.35
N MET A 253 -15.42 -9.24 20.55
CA MET A 253 -15.56 -9.25 19.09
C MET A 253 -16.18 -10.55 18.58
N LYS A 254 -16.89 -10.43 17.45
CA LYS A 254 -17.28 -11.60 16.66
C LYS A 254 -16.05 -12.35 16.17
N ASP A 255 -16.13 -13.68 16.11
CA ASP A 255 -14.98 -14.55 15.78
C ASP A 255 -14.31 -14.17 14.46
N TRP A 256 -15.08 -13.73 13.46
CA TRP A 256 -14.57 -13.27 12.16
C TRP A 256 -13.61 -12.08 12.24
N PHE A 257 -13.74 -11.22 13.24
CA PHE A 257 -12.88 -10.04 13.39
C PHE A 257 -11.66 -10.27 14.30
N LYS A 258 -11.71 -11.28 15.16
CA LYS A 258 -10.63 -11.58 16.11
C LYS A 258 -9.26 -11.78 15.44
N PRO A 259 -9.14 -12.50 14.29
CA PRO A 259 -7.86 -12.64 13.60
C PRO A 259 -7.24 -11.31 13.17
N LYS A 260 -8.05 -10.32 12.81
CA LYS A 260 -7.57 -8.98 12.41
C LYS A 260 -6.76 -8.30 13.51
N LEU A 261 -7.23 -8.36 14.77
CA LEU A 261 -6.51 -7.79 15.90
C LEU A 261 -5.39 -8.69 16.42
N ARG A 262 -5.56 -10.01 16.42
CA ARG A 262 -4.52 -10.95 16.85
C ARG A 262 -3.27 -10.84 16.01
N LEU A 263 -3.41 -10.60 14.71
CA LEU A 263 -2.30 -10.54 13.78
C LEU A 263 -1.25 -9.48 14.17
N PHE A 264 -1.62 -8.37 14.82
CA PHE A 264 -0.65 -7.40 15.31
C PHE A 264 0.36 -8.03 16.29
N ALA A 265 -0.12 -8.80 17.25
CA ALA A 265 0.72 -9.48 18.22
C ALA A 265 1.46 -10.70 17.62
N ASP A 266 0.83 -11.40 16.67
CA ASP A 266 1.43 -12.56 16.01
C ASP A 266 2.61 -12.15 15.11
N LEU A 267 2.48 -11.02 14.40
CA LEU A 267 3.58 -10.41 13.63
C LEU A 267 4.73 -9.96 14.55
N ASP A 268 4.43 -9.38 15.73
CA ASP A 268 5.42 -8.99 16.70
C ASP A 268 6.22 -10.18 17.21
N LYS A 269 5.52 -11.22 17.70
CA LYS A 269 6.13 -12.49 18.15
C LYS A 269 6.98 -13.14 17.07
N ALA A 270 6.56 -13.05 15.82
CA ALA A 270 7.31 -13.58 14.69
C ALA A 270 8.48 -12.68 14.24
N GLY A 271 8.69 -11.52 14.86
CA GLY A 271 9.81 -10.62 14.62
C GLY A 271 9.68 -9.70 13.41
N PHE A 272 8.46 -9.43 12.94
CA PHE A 272 8.23 -8.48 11.85
C PHE A 272 8.19 -7.03 12.35
N ASP A 273 8.80 -6.14 11.58
CA ASP A 273 8.60 -4.71 11.73
C ASP A 273 7.21 -4.33 11.19
N GLN A 274 6.53 -3.42 11.90
CA GLN A 274 5.15 -3.06 11.61
C GLN A 274 4.95 -1.54 11.51
N VAL A 275 4.13 -1.14 10.55
CA VAL A 275 3.55 0.20 10.41
C VAL A 275 2.03 0.01 10.28
N PRO A 276 1.29 -0.14 11.38
CA PRO A 276 -0.17 -0.28 11.37
C PRO A 276 -0.87 0.83 10.60
N CYS A 277 -1.99 0.48 9.94
CA CYS A 277 -2.71 1.38 9.06
C CYS A 277 -4.13 1.65 9.58
N PRO A 278 -4.37 2.70 10.37
CA PRO A 278 -5.71 3.19 10.67
C PRO A 278 -6.35 3.90 9.47
N SER A 279 -7.68 4.08 9.53
CA SER A 279 -8.44 4.82 8.53
C SER A 279 -9.60 5.60 9.19
N ASN A 280 -9.92 6.75 8.62
CA ASN A 280 -11.17 7.47 8.92
C ASN A 280 -12.33 7.01 8.03
N TRP A 281 -12.12 6.01 7.17
CA TRP A 281 -13.15 5.46 6.31
C TRP A 281 -14.27 4.81 7.13
N LEU A 282 -15.51 5.14 6.78
CA LEU A 282 -16.70 4.62 7.44
C LEU A 282 -17.32 3.52 6.57
N SER A 283 -17.19 2.27 7.01
CA SER A 283 -17.76 1.13 6.30
C SER A 283 -19.30 1.17 6.24
N PRO A 284 -19.94 0.53 5.24
CA PRO A 284 -21.40 0.40 5.20
C PRO A 284 -21.97 -0.18 6.49
N LYS A 285 -21.32 -1.19 7.08
CA LYS A 285 -21.75 -1.82 8.35
C LYS A 285 -21.73 -0.85 9.53
N LEU A 286 -20.71 0.00 9.62
CA LEU A 286 -20.65 1.03 10.65
C LEU A 286 -21.76 2.08 10.47
N LYS A 287 -22.09 2.44 9.22
CA LYS A 287 -23.23 3.32 8.92
C LYS A 287 -24.55 2.70 9.34
N GLU A 288 -24.75 1.41 9.03
CA GLU A 288 -25.94 0.64 9.41
C GLU A 288 -26.09 0.51 10.93
N SER A 289 -24.97 0.48 11.68
CA SER A 289 -24.99 0.50 13.16
C SER A 289 -25.28 1.89 13.75
N GLY A 290 -25.54 2.90 12.92
CA GLY A 290 -25.82 4.27 13.36
C GLY A 290 -24.59 5.15 13.58
N LYS A 291 -23.38 4.65 13.31
CA LYS A 291 -22.13 5.43 13.42
C LYS A 291 -22.09 6.50 12.31
N LYS A 292 -21.83 7.75 12.70
CA LYS A 292 -21.80 8.89 11.77
C LYS A 292 -20.42 9.11 11.13
N ASP A 293 -19.36 8.73 11.83
CA ASP A 293 -17.97 8.82 11.38
C ASP A 293 -17.12 7.72 12.01
N ASN A 294 -15.85 7.64 11.65
CA ASN A 294 -14.87 6.72 12.22
C ASN A 294 -13.71 7.49 12.88
N SER A 295 -14.04 8.59 13.56
CA SER A 295 -13.07 9.52 14.15
C SER A 295 -12.22 8.93 15.27
N ASP A 296 -12.70 7.88 15.93
CA ASP A 296 -12.01 7.17 17.00
C ASP A 296 -11.01 6.11 16.52
N CYS A 297 -11.11 5.67 15.27
CA CYS A 297 -10.30 4.57 14.74
C CYS A 297 -8.79 4.79 14.92
N ALA A 298 -8.26 5.95 14.54
CA ALA A 298 -6.83 6.22 14.64
C ALA A 298 -6.35 6.14 16.10
N ARG A 299 -7.10 6.74 17.04
CA ARG A 299 -6.78 6.70 18.48
C ARG A 299 -6.77 5.28 19.02
N GLU A 300 -7.79 4.50 18.69
CA GLU A 300 -7.91 3.11 19.16
C GLU A 300 -6.80 2.21 18.58
N VAL A 301 -6.48 2.35 17.27
CA VAL A 301 -5.36 1.61 16.65
C VAL A 301 -4.04 1.95 17.31
N VAL A 302 -3.73 3.23 17.49
CA VAL A 302 -2.47 3.67 18.11
C VAL A 302 -2.34 3.11 19.52
N LYS A 303 -3.39 3.26 20.35
CA LYS A 303 -3.43 2.74 21.71
C LYS A 303 -3.25 1.21 21.75
N PHE A 304 -4.00 0.49 20.91
CA PHE A 304 -3.94 -0.97 20.84
C PHE A 304 -2.56 -1.45 20.40
N CYS A 305 -2.00 -0.88 19.34
CA CYS A 305 -0.71 -1.29 18.82
C CYS A 305 0.44 -0.97 19.78
N ARG A 306 0.43 0.18 20.44
CA ARG A 306 1.43 0.50 21.48
C ARG A 306 1.40 -0.47 22.68
N ALA A 307 0.23 -1.05 22.97
CA ALA A 307 0.07 -2.04 24.04
C ALA A 307 0.41 -3.48 23.62
N ASN A 308 0.40 -3.81 22.32
CA ASN A 308 0.49 -5.18 21.83
C ASN A 308 1.66 -5.44 20.85
N ILE A 309 2.42 -4.41 20.47
CA ILE A 309 3.60 -4.52 19.62
C ILE A 309 4.79 -3.97 20.38
N SER A 310 5.89 -4.70 20.39
CA SER A 310 7.12 -4.25 21.05
C SER A 310 7.67 -2.96 20.39
N PRO A 311 8.28 -2.04 21.17
CA PRO A 311 8.83 -0.78 20.65
C PRO A 311 9.88 -0.97 19.56
N GLU A 312 10.57 -2.12 19.54
CA GLU A 312 11.57 -2.48 18.54
C GLU A 312 10.93 -2.83 17.20
N ARG A 313 9.67 -3.28 17.20
CA ARG A 313 8.94 -3.72 16.00
C ARG A 313 7.95 -2.69 15.49
N LEU A 314 7.40 -1.86 16.36
CA LEU A 314 6.52 -0.76 15.97
C LEU A 314 7.36 0.39 15.40
N LYS A 315 7.30 0.58 14.07
CA LYS A 315 8.08 1.61 13.36
C LYS A 315 7.32 2.94 13.22
N GLY A 316 6.05 2.97 13.53
CA GLY A 316 5.16 4.11 13.41
C GLY A 316 3.81 3.72 12.85
N PHE A 317 3.11 4.67 12.21
CA PHE A 317 1.75 4.47 11.70
C PHE A 317 1.57 5.11 10.32
N MET A 318 0.62 4.57 9.53
CA MET A 318 0.26 5.09 8.21
C MET A 318 -1.25 5.33 8.15
N MET A 319 -1.69 6.59 7.99
CA MET A 319 -3.10 6.92 7.75
C MET A 319 -3.47 6.66 6.28
N ALA A 320 -4.61 5.99 6.05
CA ALA A 320 -5.19 5.84 4.73
C ALA A 320 -6.67 6.23 4.75
N SER A 321 -7.03 7.30 4.04
CA SER A 321 -8.42 7.79 3.98
C SER A 321 -9.25 7.09 2.91
N TRP A 322 -8.64 6.32 2.02
CA TRP A 322 -9.28 5.57 0.93
C TRP A 322 -10.11 6.45 0.00
N THR A 323 -9.60 7.64 -0.29
CA THR A 323 -10.20 8.58 -1.24
C THR A 323 -9.15 9.13 -2.21
N ASP A 324 -9.62 9.71 -3.31
CA ASP A 324 -8.75 10.33 -4.32
C ASP A 324 -8.13 11.67 -3.84
N CYS A 325 -7.40 12.31 -4.75
CA CYS A 325 -6.87 13.67 -4.59
C CYS A 325 -7.58 14.63 -5.56
N LYS A 326 -8.93 14.55 -5.66
CA LYS A 326 -9.73 15.41 -6.53
C LYS A 326 -10.94 16.00 -5.80
N GLY A 327 -11.04 17.29 -5.83
CA GLY A 327 -12.17 18.02 -5.24
C GLY A 327 -12.03 18.31 -3.74
N GLU A 328 -12.87 19.24 -3.27
CA GLU A 328 -12.80 19.82 -1.92
C GLU A 328 -13.16 18.79 -0.84
N TRP A 329 -14.08 17.89 -1.14
CA TRP A 329 -14.46 16.84 -0.19
C TRP A 329 -13.28 15.91 0.08
N ALA A 330 -12.59 15.45 -0.96
CA ALA A 330 -11.43 14.58 -0.83
C ALA A 330 -10.29 15.27 -0.05
N PHE A 331 -10.03 16.55 -0.32
CA PHE A 331 -9.11 17.36 0.45
C PHE A 331 -9.44 17.34 1.95
N LYS A 332 -10.67 17.72 2.31
CA LYS A 332 -11.12 17.76 3.70
C LYS A 332 -11.05 16.39 4.37
N PHE A 333 -11.40 15.33 3.65
CA PHE A 333 -11.41 13.97 4.17
C PHE A 333 -10.00 13.43 4.43
N ASN A 334 -9.05 13.69 3.53
CA ASN A 334 -7.64 13.38 3.73
C ASN A 334 -7.05 14.18 4.90
N CYS A 335 -7.34 15.48 4.99
CA CYS A 335 -6.89 16.31 6.10
C CYS A 335 -7.44 15.82 7.45
N LEU A 336 -8.73 15.49 7.53
CA LEU A 336 -9.35 14.94 8.73
C LEU A 336 -8.65 13.67 9.21
N GLY A 337 -8.37 12.73 8.30
CA GLY A 337 -7.64 11.51 8.65
C GLY A 337 -6.25 11.81 9.21
N MET A 338 -5.52 12.73 8.58
CA MET A 338 -4.20 13.15 9.07
C MET A 338 -4.29 13.82 10.46
N ASP A 339 -5.28 14.68 10.71
CA ASP A 339 -5.49 15.32 12.00
C ASP A 339 -5.77 14.29 13.11
N GLN A 340 -6.59 13.27 12.80
CA GLN A 340 -6.91 12.19 13.74
C GLN A 340 -5.67 11.36 14.10
N LEU A 341 -4.85 10.96 13.10
CA LEU A 341 -3.63 10.20 13.37
C LEU A 341 -2.59 11.03 14.13
N ALA A 342 -2.35 12.28 13.71
CA ALA A 342 -1.40 13.15 14.40
C ALA A 342 -1.77 13.31 15.87
N SER A 343 -3.02 13.62 16.18
CA SER A 343 -3.52 13.75 17.56
C SER A 343 -3.42 12.43 18.35
N ALA A 344 -3.69 11.28 17.71
CA ALA A 344 -3.56 9.97 18.33
C ALA A 344 -2.11 9.61 18.69
N MET A 345 -1.15 10.04 17.89
CA MET A 345 0.28 9.74 18.11
C MET A 345 0.91 10.66 19.17
N GLU A 346 0.31 11.81 19.47
CA GLU A 346 0.74 12.74 20.52
C GLU A 346 0.27 12.32 21.93
N CYS A 347 -0.71 11.44 22.04
CA CYS A 347 -1.19 10.82 23.29
C CYS A 347 -0.36 9.59 23.65
#